data_b0d302731470b36b801dafba16057d8f
#
_entry.id   b0d302731470b36b801dafba16057d8f
#
_cell.length_a   1.000
_cell.length_b   1.000
_cell.length_c   1.000
_cell.angle_alpha   90.00
_cell.angle_beta   90.00
_cell.angle_gamma   90.00
#
_symmetry.space_group_name_H-M   'P 1'
#
loop_
_entity.id
_entity.type
_entity.pdbx_description
1 polymer ?
#
loop_
_entity_poly.entity_id
_entity_poly.type
_entity_poly.pdbx_seq_one_letter_code
_entity_poly.pdbx_strand_id
1 'polypeptide(L)'
;MHDKKVAIIGECMVELRKTEDGIEKAFGGDTLNTALYMSRLAKQNQQDFEVSYFTALGEDKLSDGMVSAWQSEGIDVSQVSRYADKLPGLYMIENRPCGERDFFYWRNDAAVRQWLSREDPEHLFQSLKHYDVIYLSGITLAILTATQSSLLIDLLKRLKDQGCLIAFDTNYRPNLWLTKAQAQQRFTQLYQLSDIALLTFEDEQLLFGDESTQATLERLREFNISQLVIKSGADGCLVVTDEAEQWVTTEKVPHVVDTTAAGDSFNAGYLYQWLVTRDCIKAARAGHTLAGTVIQHKGAVIDFQHMPLISN
;
A
#
# COMPACT_ATOMS: atom_id res chain seq x y z
N MET A 1 -4.43 17.33 -20.68
CA MET A 1 -3.59 16.34 -19.95
C MET A 1 -4.44 15.11 -19.80
N HIS A 2 -3.88 13.93 -19.92
CA HIS A 2 -4.64 12.70 -19.67
C HIS A 2 -4.80 12.55 -18.16
N ASP A 3 -6.04 12.30 -17.67
CA ASP A 3 -6.30 12.09 -16.25
C ASP A 3 -5.48 10.89 -15.78
N LYS A 4 -4.77 11.05 -14.65
CA LYS A 4 -3.94 9.98 -14.10
C LYS A 4 -4.83 9.01 -13.33
N LYS A 5 -4.74 7.71 -13.67
CA LYS A 5 -5.56 6.66 -13.06
C LYS A 5 -4.70 5.65 -12.32
N VAL A 6 -4.98 5.48 -11.03
CA VAL A 6 -4.27 4.52 -10.17
C VAL A 6 -5.26 3.53 -9.58
N ALA A 7 -5.07 2.25 -9.89
CA ALA A 7 -5.80 1.17 -9.23
C ALA A 7 -5.00 0.65 -8.05
N ILE A 8 -5.61 0.58 -6.89
CA ILE A 8 -5.00 0.07 -5.67
C ILE A 8 -5.72 -1.20 -5.24
N ILE A 9 -4.98 -2.31 -5.18
CA ILE A 9 -5.53 -3.64 -4.88
C ILE A 9 -5.10 -4.06 -3.48
N GLY A 10 -6.07 -4.35 -2.59
CA GLY A 10 -5.72 -4.83 -1.26
C GLY A 10 -6.88 -5.02 -0.31
N GLU A 11 -6.57 -5.13 0.97
CA GLU A 11 -7.54 -5.28 2.05
C GLU A 11 -7.60 -4.05 2.94
N CYS A 12 -8.82 -3.63 3.24
CA CYS A 12 -9.10 -2.76 4.36
C CYS A 12 -9.97 -3.51 5.38
N MET A 13 -9.70 -3.29 6.64
CA MET A 13 -10.38 -3.91 7.76
C MET A 13 -11.05 -2.87 8.66
N VAL A 14 -12.03 -3.30 9.41
CA VAL A 14 -12.53 -2.54 10.56
C VAL A 14 -11.48 -2.57 11.66
N GLU A 15 -11.03 -1.40 12.11
CA GLU A 15 -10.18 -1.23 13.27
C GLU A 15 -11.03 -0.92 14.50
N LEU A 16 -10.84 -1.69 15.56
CA LEU A 16 -11.37 -1.40 16.88
C LEU A 16 -10.21 -1.05 17.80
N ARG A 17 -10.29 0.09 18.46
CA ARG A 17 -9.28 0.54 19.43
C ARG A 17 -9.92 0.70 20.79
N LYS A 18 -9.39 0.01 21.78
CA LYS A 18 -9.80 0.18 23.16
C LYS A 18 -9.24 1.49 23.71
N THR A 19 -10.10 2.32 24.26
CA THR A 19 -9.79 3.58 24.93
C THR A 19 -10.33 3.54 26.37
N GLU A 20 -10.02 4.58 27.16
CA GLU A 20 -10.57 4.72 28.52
C GLU A 20 -12.09 4.87 28.51
N ASP A 21 -12.63 5.52 27.47
CA ASP A 21 -14.06 5.83 27.32
C ASP A 21 -14.85 4.73 26.59
N GLY A 22 -14.19 3.67 26.12
CA GLY A 22 -14.87 2.58 25.39
C GLY A 22 -14.09 2.03 24.21
N ILE A 23 -14.77 1.81 23.08
CA ILE A 23 -14.18 1.30 21.84
C ILE A 23 -14.37 2.33 20.73
N GLU A 24 -13.27 2.83 20.20
CA GLU A 24 -13.25 3.61 18.98
C GLU A 24 -13.24 2.69 17.77
N LYS A 25 -13.97 3.09 16.72
CA LYS A 25 -14.01 2.40 15.44
C LYS A 25 -13.36 3.27 14.37
N ALA A 26 -12.43 2.67 13.62
CA ALA A 26 -11.81 3.25 12.45
C ALA A 26 -11.71 2.20 11.33
N PHE A 27 -11.09 2.54 10.23
CA PHE A 27 -10.79 1.63 9.13
C PHE A 27 -9.30 1.69 8.84
N GLY A 28 -8.66 0.54 8.65
CA GLY A 28 -7.23 0.45 8.47
C GLY A 28 -6.84 -0.64 7.47
N GLY A 29 -5.81 -0.35 6.71
CA GLY A 29 -5.19 -1.24 5.74
C GLY A 29 -4.07 -0.49 5.03
N ASP A 30 -2.95 -1.13 4.79
CA ASP A 30 -1.77 -0.53 4.17
C ASP A 30 -2.10 0.09 2.80
N THR A 31 -2.76 -0.68 1.95
CA THR A 31 -3.15 -0.22 0.61
C THR A 31 -4.22 0.87 0.66
N LEU A 32 -5.16 0.80 1.63
CA LEU A 32 -6.11 1.89 1.83
C LEU A 32 -5.41 3.18 2.29
N ASN A 33 -4.45 3.09 3.20
CA ASN A 33 -3.69 4.25 3.66
C ASN A 33 -3.00 4.94 2.47
N THR A 34 -2.37 4.16 1.57
CA THR A 34 -1.77 4.68 0.33
C THR A 34 -2.83 5.35 -0.56
N ALA A 35 -3.98 4.71 -0.79
CA ALA A 35 -5.07 5.26 -1.59
C ALA A 35 -5.58 6.60 -1.04
N LEU A 36 -5.81 6.65 0.26
CA LEU A 36 -6.33 7.81 0.97
C LEU A 36 -5.39 9.00 0.85
N TYR A 37 -4.11 8.80 1.14
CA TYR A 37 -3.12 9.88 1.06
C TYR A 37 -2.90 10.35 -0.38
N MET A 38 -2.90 9.45 -1.37
CA MET A 38 -2.85 9.85 -2.79
C MET A 38 -4.05 10.69 -3.19
N SER A 39 -5.26 10.28 -2.83
CA SER A 39 -6.49 11.02 -3.12
C SER A 39 -6.48 12.41 -2.47
N ARG A 40 -6.03 12.51 -1.21
CA ARG A 40 -5.91 13.78 -0.50
C ARG A 40 -4.89 14.74 -1.15
N LEU A 41 -3.73 14.23 -1.59
CA LEU A 41 -2.73 15.01 -2.32
C LEU A 41 -3.30 15.52 -3.65
N ALA A 42 -4.01 14.68 -4.40
CA ALA A 42 -4.65 15.08 -5.65
C ALA A 42 -5.67 16.20 -5.43
N LYS A 43 -6.54 16.04 -4.43
CA LYS A 43 -7.54 17.03 -4.04
C LYS A 43 -6.91 18.35 -3.60
N GLN A 44 -5.87 18.31 -2.75
CA GLN A 44 -5.18 19.49 -2.24
C GLN A 44 -4.51 20.30 -3.37
N ASN A 45 -3.93 19.61 -4.34
CA ASN A 45 -3.22 20.23 -5.46
C ASN A 45 -4.10 20.44 -6.71
N GLN A 46 -5.40 20.18 -6.63
CA GLN A 46 -6.37 20.34 -7.73
C GLN A 46 -5.91 19.63 -9.02
N GLN A 47 -5.35 18.43 -8.87
CA GLN A 47 -4.92 17.60 -9.98
C GLN A 47 -6.03 16.64 -10.40
N ASP A 48 -6.19 16.44 -11.72
CA ASP A 48 -7.07 15.42 -12.27
C ASP A 48 -6.43 14.03 -12.06
N PHE A 49 -6.85 13.39 -10.97
CA PHE A 49 -6.33 12.12 -10.50
C PHE A 49 -7.49 11.21 -10.08
N GLU A 50 -7.56 10.02 -10.64
CA GLU A 50 -8.50 8.98 -10.21
C GLU A 50 -7.76 7.92 -9.41
N VAL A 51 -8.13 7.76 -8.15
CA VAL A 51 -7.64 6.69 -7.27
C VAL A 51 -8.77 5.74 -7.00
N SER A 52 -8.72 4.53 -7.56
CA SER A 52 -9.76 3.52 -7.42
C SER A 52 -9.29 2.36 -6.55
N TYR A 53 -10.17 1.90 -5.65
CA TYR A 53 -9.84 0.82 -4.72
C TYR A 53 -10.50 -0.49 -5.14
N PHE A 54 -9.68 -1.50 -5.43
CA PHE A 54 -10.08 -2.84 -5.85
C PHE A 54 -9.99 -3.81 -4.67
N THR A 55 -11.14 -4.22 -4.18
CA THR A 55 -11.28 -5.10 -3.01
C THR A 55 -12.66 -5.75 -2.98
N ALA A 56 -12.95 -6.54 -1.96
CA ALA A 56 -14.30 -7.03 -1.70
C ALA A 56 -14.73 -6.79 -0.26
N LEU A 57 -15.98 -6.46 -0.08
CA LEU A 57 -16.65 -6.21 1.20
C LEU A 57 -17.97 -7.00 1.29
N GLY A 58 -18.59 -6.97 2.45
CA GLY A 58 -19.96 -7.47 2.65
C GLY A 58 -21.05 -6.50 2.20
N GLU A 59 -22.32 -6.91 2.30
CA GLU A 59 -23.50 -6.05 2.12
C GLU A 59 -24.06 -5.57 3.47
N ASP A 60 -23.22 -5.54 4.49
CA ASP A 60 -23.56 -5.14 5.85
C ASP A 60 -23.26 -3.66 6.11
N LYS A 61 -23.79 -3.14 7.24
CA LYS A 61 -23.63 -1.74 7.63
C LYS A 61 -22.17 -1.31 7.93
N LEU A 62 -21.29 -2.24 8.32
CA LEU A 62 -19.87 -1.91 8.51
C LEU A 62 -19.22 -1.66 7.16
N SER A 63 -19.48 -2.54 6.19
CA SER A 63 -19.05 -2.41 4.80
C SER A 63 -19.59 -1.14 4.15
N ASP A 64 -20.87 -0.77 4.38
CA ASP A 64 -21.44 0.48 3.89
C ASP A 64 -20.73 1.70 4.49
N GLY A 65 -20.40 1.65 5.77
CA GLY A 65 -19.63 2.69 6.45
C GLY A 65 -18.23 2.86 5.88
N MET A 66 -17.55 1.74 5.51
CA MET A 66 -16.24 1.76 4.86
C MET A 66 -16.31 2.43 3.49
N VAL A 67 -17.24 2.00 2.65
CA VAL A 67 -17.45 2.58 1.31
C VAL A 67 -17.73 4.08 1.40
N SER A 68 -18.63 4.49 2.31
CA SER A 68 -18.97 5.91 2.50
C SER A 68 -17.78 6.75 2.94
N ALA A 69 -16.96 6.21 3.85
CA ALA A 69 -15.75 6.87 4.32
C ALA A 69 -14.73 7.05 3.18
N TRP A 70 -14.51 6.03 2.35
CA TRP A 70 -13.58 6.10 1.22
C TRP A 70 -14.05 7.09 0.15
N GLN A 71 -15.35 7.10 -0.16
CA GLN A 71 -15.94 8.08 -1.08
C GLN A 71 -15.77 9.52 -0.57
N SER A 72 -15.91 9.76 0.74
CA SER A 72 -15.72 11.11 1.32
C SER A 72 -14.27 11.60 1.19
N GLU A 73 -13.31 10.68 1.14
CA GLU A 73 -11.90 10.98 0.87
C GLU A 73 -11.60 11.16 -0.63
N GLY A 74 -12.58 10.91 -1.52
CA GLY A 74 -12.43 11.04 -2.97
C GLY A 74 -11.88 9.79 -3.66
N ILE A 75 -11.90 8.64 -2.98
CA ILE A 75 -11.52 7.36 -3.57
C ILE A 75 -12.70 6.82 -4.38
N ASP A 76 -12.45 6.40 -5.63
CA ASP A 76 -13.44 5.71 -6.42
C ASP A 76 -13.63 4.27 -5.90
N VAL A 77 -14.87 3.96 -5.56
CA VAL A 77 -15.29 2.68 -4.98
C VAL A 77 -16.15 1.85 -5.94
N SER A 78 -16.25 2.26 -7.21
CA SER A 78 -17.06 1.57 -8.23
C SER A 78 -16.60 0.14 -8.47
N GLN A 79 -15.33 -0.17 -8.12
CA GLN A 79 -14.69 -1.46 -8.30
C GLN A 79 -14.67 -2.31 -7.01
N VAL A 80 -15.40 -1.89 -5.97
CA VAL A 80 -15.53 -2.65 -4.72
C VAL A 80 -16.61 -3.72 -4.89
N SER A 81 -16.21 -4.98 -4.92
CA SER A 81 -17.15 -6.12 -4.98
C SER A 81 -17.91 -6.27 -3.67
N ARG A 82 -19.17 -6.66 -3.75
CA ARG A 82 -20.04 -6.81 -2.56
C ARG A 82 -20.60 -8.23 -2.49
N TYR A 83 -20.44 -8.90 -1.34
CA TYR A 83 -20.87 -10.27 -1.13
C TYR A 83 -21.80 -10.37 0.09
N ALA A 84 -23.06 -10.76 -0.15
CA ALA A 84 -24.10 -10.84 0.90
C ALA A 84 -23.79 -11.85 2.01
N ASP A 85 -22.95 -12.84 1.73
CA ASP A 85 -22.56 -13.90 2.67
C ASP A 85 -21.22 -13.67 3.35
N LYS A 86 -20.61 -12.47 3.23
CA LYS A 86 -19.30 -12.14 3.77
C LYS A 86 -19.33 -10.82 4.52
N LEU A 87 -18.32 -10.65 5.40
CA LEU A 87 -18.06 -9.44 6.15
C LEU A 87 -16.65 -8.92 5.85
N PRO A 88 -16.34 -7.65 6.16
CA PRO A 88 -14.95 -7.18 6.12
C PRO A 88 -14.11 -7.88 7.19
N GLY A 89 -12.80 -7.89 7.00
CA GLY A 89 -11.87 -8.23 8.06
C GLY A 89 -11.99 -7.23 9.22
N LEU A 90 -11.65 -7.69 10.42
CA LEU A 90 -11.64 -6.88 11.64
C LEU A 90 -10.34 -7.11 12.39
N TYR A 91 -9.79 -6.07 13.00
CA TYR A 91 -8.76 -6.20 14.03
C TYR A 91 -9.02 -5.27 15.19
N MET A 92 -8.51 -5.67 16.36
CA MET A 92 -8.59 -4.90 17.59
C MET A 92 -7.20 -4.57 18.09
N ILE A 93 -7.01 -3.35 18.55
CA ILE A 93 -5.79 -2.86 19.17
C ILE A 93 -6.03 -2.68 20.66
N GLU A 94 -5.23 -3.33 21.49
CA GLU A 94 -5.13 -3.06 22.91
C GLU A 94 -3.74 -2.53 23.26
N ASN A 95 -3.68 -1.42 23.98
CA ASN A 95 -2.43 -0.86 24.49
C ASN A 95 -2.09 -1.54 25.83
N ARG A 96 -0.88 -2.08 25.94
CA ARG A 96 -0.34 -2.57 27.23
C ARG A 96 0.08 -1.42 28.13
N PRO A 97 0.12 -1.61 29.45
CA PRO A 97 0.63 -0.58 30.37
C PRO A 97 2.07 -0.12 30.09
N CYS A 98 2.87 -0.95 29.43
CA CYS A 98 4.25 -0.62 28.99
C CYS A 98 4.31 0.23 27.71
N GLY A 99 3.17 0.54 27.06
CA GLY A 99 3.08 1.28 25.82
C GLY A 99 3.14 0.41 24.56
N GLU A 100 3.39 -0.89 24.68
CA GLU A 100 3.30 -1.84 23.56
C GLU A 100 1.83 -2.07 23.16
N ARG A 101 1.64 -2.50 21.90
CA ARG A 101 0.31 -2.78 21.33
C ARG A 101 0.15 -4.25 21.05
N ASP A 102 -0.99 -4.81 21.46
CA ASP A 102 -1.46 -6.12 21.02
C ASP A 102 -2.46 -5.95 19.88
N PHE A 103 -2.33 -6.81 18.86
CA PHE A 103 -3.22 -6.84 17.72
C PHE A 103 -3.94 -8.18 17.67
N PHE A 104 -5.26 -8.15 17.64
CA PHE A 104 -6.12 -9.33 17.51
C PHE A 104 -6.84 -9.26 16.16
N TYR A 105 -6.79 -10.33 15.36
CA TYR A 105 -7.31 -10.33 13.99
C TYR A 105 -8.44 -11.33 13.80
N TRP A 106 -9.53 -10.87 13.18
CA TRP A 106 -10.62 -11.69 12.67
C TRP A 106 -10.76 -11.41 11.17
N ARG A 107 -9.93 -12.04 10.35
CA ARG A 107 -9.86 -11.79 8.90
C ARG A 107 -9.85 -13.05 8.04
N ASN A 108 -9.92 -14.25 8.65
CA ASN A 108 -9.76 -15.50 7.92
C ASN A 108 -10.92 -15.78 6.95
N ASP A 109 -12.11 -15.22 7.20
CA ASP A 109 -13.28 -15.29 6.33
C ASP A 109 -13.69 -13.93 5.74
N ALA A 110 -12.78 -12.97 5.69
CA ALA A 110 -13.03 -11.67 5.11
C ALA A 110 -13.39 -11.78 3.63
N ALA A 111 -14.30 -10.92 3.16
CA ALA A 111 -14.80 -10.88 1.78
C ALA A 111 -13.66 -10.87 0.75
N VAL A 112 -12.65 -10.03 0.97
CA VAL A 112 -11.50 -9.88 0.06
C VAL A 112 -10.72 -11.18 -0.16
N ARG A 113 -10.69 -12.09 0.83
CA ARG A 113 -10.02 -13.39 0.69
C ARG A 113 -10.68 -14.31 -0.35
N GLN A 114 -11.89 -13.99 -0.76
CA GLN A 114 -12.60 -14.74 -1.81
C GLN A 114 -12.75 -13.93 -3.11
N TRP A 115 -12.24 -12.70 -3.14
CA TRP A 115 -12.41 -11.80 -4.27
C TRP A 115 -12.02 -12.45 -5.60
N LEU A 116 -10.77 -12.85 -5.77
CA LEU A 116 -10.27 -13.44 -7.02
C LEU A 116 -10.87 -14.83 -7.37
N SER A 117 -11.55 -15.48 -6.44
CA SER A 117 -12.26 -16.73 -6.72
C SER A 117 -13.71 -16.53 -7.13
N ARG A 118 -14.26 -15.33 -6.92
CA ARG A 118 -15.65 -14.99 -7.24
C ARG A 118 -15.77 -14.06 -8.43
N GLU A 119 -14.70 -13.33 -8.76
CA GLU A 119 -14.68 -12.42 -9.91
C GLU A 119 -14.28 -13.16 -11.18
N ASP A 120 -14.83 -12.71 -12.31
CA ASP A 120 -14.38 -13.14 -13.63
C ASP A 120 -13.02 -12.49 -13.94
N PRO A 121 -11.95 -13.29 -14.16
CA PRO A 121 -10.62 -12.74 -14.48
C PRO A 121 -10.60 -11.85 -15.72
N GLU A 122 -11.45 -12.13 -16.71
CA GLU A 122 -11.52 -11.31 -17.92
C GLU A 122 -12.20 -9.95 -17.62
N HIS A 123 -13.25 -9.95 -16.82
CA HIS A 123 -13.88 -8.71 -16.37
C HIS A 123 -12.90 -7.83 -15.57
N LEU A 124 -12.13 -8.41 -14.63
CA LEU A 124 -11.08 -7.71 -13.89
C LEU A 124 -10.01 -7.12 -14.82
N PHE A 125 -9.56 -7.91 -15.80
CA PHE A 125 -8.60 -7.43 -16.80
C PHE A 125 -9.16 -6.23 -17.59
N GLN A 126 -10.39 -6.31 -18.07
CA GLN A 126 -11.03 -5.23 -18.82
C GLN A 126 -11.19 -3.95 -17.97
N SER A 127 -11.47 -4.10 -16.68
CA SER A 127 -11.58 -2.97 -15.74
C SER A 127 -10.20 -2.32 -15.46
N LEU A 128 -9.16 -3.15 -15.23
CA LEU A 128 -7.83 -2.68 -14.80
C LEU A 128 -6.95 -2.15 -15.94
N LYS A 129 -7.11 -2.61 -17.18
CA LYS A 129 -6.22 -2.25 -18.31
C LYS A 129 -6.21 -0.77 -18.69
N HIS A 130 -7.12 0.03 -18.12
CA HIS A 130 -7.24 1.47 -18.38
C HIS A 130 -6.53 2.33 -17.32
N TYR A 131 -5.89 1.71 -16.33
CA TYR A 131 -5.14 2.41 -15.29
C TYR A 131 -3.67 2.57 -15.69
N ASP A 132 -3.09 3.72 -15.34
CA ASP A 132 -1.67 4.00 -15.58
C ASP A 132 -0.78 3.18 -14.63
N VAL A 133 -1.23 3.02 -13.38
CA VAL A 133 -0.51 2.28 -12.33
C VAL A 133 -1.44 1.33 -11.60
N ILE A 134 -0.97 0.11 -11.40
CA ILE A 134 -1.59 -0.90 -10.51
C ILE A 134 -0.68 -1.05 -9.28
N TYR A 135 -1.18 -0.65 -8.12
CA TYR A 135 -0.44 -0.74 -6.86
C TYR A 135 -0.99 -1.86 -5.98
N LEU A 136 -0.09 -2.63 -5.39
CA LEU A 136 -0.39 -3.65 -4.40
C LEU A 136 0.77 -3.86 -3.43
N SER A 137 0.51 -4.57 -2.33
CA SER A 137 1.52 -4.89 -1.33
C SER A 137 1.73 -6.39 -1.13
N GLY A 138 2.76 -6.75 -0.38
CA GLY A 138 2.99 -8.12 0.07
C GLY A 138 1.83 -8.67 0.92
N ILE A 139 1.11 -7.83 1.65
CA ILE A 139 -0.10 -8.23 2.39
C ILE A 139 -1.19 -8.67 1.41
N THR A 140 -1.36 -7.97 0.29
CA THR A 140 -2.34 -8.36 -0.76
C THR A 140 -2.13 -9.80 -1.21
N LEU A 141 -0.87 -10.21 -1.43
CA LEU A 141 -0.57 -11.61 -1.77
C LEU A 141 -0.76 -12.58 -0.61
N ALA A 142 -0.36 -12.16 0.60
CA ALA A 142 -0.35 -13.01 1.78
C ALA A 142 -1.75 -13.47 2.22
N ILE A 143 -2.78 -12.68 1.93
CA ILE A 143 -4.18 -13.00 2.29
C ILE A 143 -4.85 -13.93 1.26
N LEU A 144 -4.26 -14.12 0.10
CA LEU A 144 -4.80 -14.95 -0.97
C LEU A 144 -4.37 -16.42 -0.81
N THR A 145 -5.20 -17.32 -1.30
CA THR A 145 -4.78 -18.72 -1.48
C THR A 145 -3.72 -18.83 -2.57
N ALA A 146 -3.00 -19.96 -2.63
CA ALA A 146 -1.98 -20.18 -3.65
C ALA A 146 -2.52 -20.05 -5.08
N THR A 147 -3.74 -20.55 -5.32
CA THR A 147 -4.44 -20.44 -6.62
C THR A 147 -4.78 -18.98 -6.94
N GLN A 148 -5.38 -18.26 -6.02
CA GLN A 148 -5.74 -16.84 -6.21
C GLN A 148 -4.50 -15.97 -6.41
N SER A 149 -3.43 -16.21 -5.66
CA SER A 149 -2.16 -15.51 -5.84
C SER A 149 -1.57 -15.74 -7.24
N SER A 150 -1.68 -16.97 -7.78
CA SER A 150 -1.26 -17.24 -9.15
C SER A 150 -2.15 -16.52 -10.18
N LEU A 151 -3.48 -16.50 -9.98
CA LEU A 151 -4.40 -15.73 -10.84
C LEU A 151 -4.08 -14.24 -10.84
N LEU A 152 -3.77 -13.65 -9.66
CA LEU A 152 -3.37 -12.25 -9.58
C LEU A 152 -2.07 -11.99 -10.34
N ILE A 153 -1.06 -12.83 -10.18
CA ILE A 153 0.22 -12.70 -10.88
C ILE A 153 0.02 -12.77 -12.40
N ASP A 154 -0.79 -13.71 -12.89
CA ASP A 154 -1.11 -13.84 -14.32
C ASP A 154 -1.88 -12.61 -14.82
N LEU A 155 -2.81 -12.07 -14.03
CA LEU A 155 -3.53 -10.84 -14.34
C LEU A 155 -2.58 -9.64 -14.43
N LEU A 156 -1.68 -9.47 -13.47
CA LEU A 156 -0.69 -8.39 -13.46
C LEU A 156 0.25 -8.47 -14.67
N LYS A 157 0.67 -9.68 -15.05
CA LYS A 157 1.48 -9.88 -16.25
C LYS A 157 0.75 -9.42 -17.51
N ARG A 158 -0.51 -9.81 -17.69
CA ARG A 158 -1.34 -9.36 -18.82
C ARG A 158 -1.53 -7.85 -18.82
N LEU A 159 -1.71 -7.22 -17.66
CA LEU A 159 -1.85 -5.76 -17.53
C LEU A 159 -0.54 -5.05 -17.88
N LYS A 160 0.60 -5.56 -17.45
CA LYS A 160 1.92 -5.05 -17.84
C LYS A 160 2.12 -5.11 -19.36
N ASP A 161 1.72 -6.20 -20.00
CA ASP A 161 1.78 -6.36 -21.47
C ASP A 161 0.87 -5.33 -22.20
N GLN A 162 -0.11 -4.74 -21.53
CA GLN A 162 -0.95 -3.63 -22.05
C GLN A 162 -0.39 -2.23 -21.72
N GLY A 163 0.73 -2.15 -21.01
CA GLY A 163 1.38 -0.88 -20.66
C GLY A 163 1.00 -0.31 -19.30
N CYS A 164 0.22 -1.03 -18.48
CA CYS A 164 0.02 -0.66 -17.09
C CYS A 164 1.32 -0.83 -16.31
N LEU A 165 1.70 0.14 -15.50
CA LEU A 165 2.86 0.04 -14.62
C LEU A 165 2.47 -0.69 -13.32
N ILE A 166 3.29 -1.65 -12.92
CA ILE A 166 3.08 -2.39 -11.67
C ILE A 166 3.95 -1.78 -10.59
N ALA A 167 3.29 -1.26 -9.54
CA ALA A 167 3.94 -0.72 -8.35
C ALA A 167 3.73 -1.67 -7.16
N PHE A 168 4.81 -2.05 -6.51
CA PHE A 168 4.81 -3.05 -5.43
C PHE A 168 5.50 -2.53 -4.17
N ASP A 169 4.82 -2.67 -3.03
CA ASP A 169 5.38 -2.48 -1.68
C ASP A 169 5.56 -3.83 -1.00
N THR A 170 6.75 -4.11 -0.48
CA THR A 170 7.02 -5.40 0.19
C THR A 170 6.13 -5.63 1.38
N ASN A 171 6.02 -4.71 2.28
CA ASN A 171 5.19 -4.77 3.48
C ASN A 171 5.07 -6.20 4.04
N TYR A 172 6.24 -6.85 4.29
CA TYR A 172 6.33 -8.24 4.68
C TYR A 172 5.83 -8.45 6.11
N ARG A 173 4.86 -9.36 6.25
CA ARG A 173 4.30 -9.73 7.56
C ARG A 173 4.43 -11.24 7.76
N PRO A 174 5.47 -11.73 8.47
CA PRO A 174 5.76 -13.16 8.62
C PRO A 174 4.56 -14.01 9.02
N ASN A 175 3.73 -13.49 9.92
CA ASN A 175 2.56 -14.20 10.48
C ASN A 175 1.43 -14.45 9.47
N LEU A 176 1.48 -13.85 8.27
CA LEU A 176 0.50 -14.07 7.21
C LEU A 176 0.93 -15.18 6.24
N TRP A 177 2.13 -15.69 6.35
CA TRP A 177 2.70 -16.68 5.46
C TRP A 177 2.86 -18.03 6.14
N LEU A 178 2.55 -19.12 5.43
CA LEU A 178 2.75 -20.47 5.96
C LEU A 178 4.25 -20.78 6.15
N THR A 179 5.08 -20.32 5.23
CA THR A 179 6.53 -20.46 5.31
C THR A 179 7.24 -19.24 4.71
N LYS A 180 8.44 -18.96 5.19
CA LYS A 180 9.33 -17.93 4.63
C LYS A 180 9.64 -18.19 3.15
N ALA A 181 9.86 -19.44 2.78
CA ALA A 181 10.13 -19.83 1.40
C ALA A 181 8.97 -19.53 0.45
N GLN A 182 7.71 -19.69 0.90
CA GLN A 182 6.53 -19.31 0.13
C GLN A 182 6.49 -17.80 -0.10
N ALA A 183 6.76 -17.00 0.94
CA ALA A 183 6.84 -15.55 0.82
C ALA A 183 7.94 -15.15 -0.18
N GLN A 184 9.15 -15.68 -0.03
CA GLN A 184 10.27 -15.43 -0.94
C GLN A 184 9.90 -15.72 -2.39
N GLN A 185 9.28 -16.87 -2.67
CA GLN A 185 8.85 -17.23 -4.03
C GLN A 185 7.87 -16.21 -4.61
N ARG A 186 6.87 -15.77 -3.83
CA ARG A 186 5.84 -14.84 -4.31
C ARG A 186 6.40 -13.42 -4.50
N PHE A 187 7.24 -12.97 -3.61
CA PHE A 187 7.91 -11.68 -3.75
C PHE A 187 8.84 -11.65 -4.97
N THR A 188 9.62 -12.73 -5.19
CA THR A 188 10.45 -12.87 -6.40
C THR A 188 9.61 -12.74 -7.68
N GLN A 189 8.42 -13.37 -7.74
CA GLN A 189 7.52 -13.24 -8.88
C GLN A 189 7.02 -11.78 -9.07
N LEU A 190 6.77 -11.05 -7.96
CA LEU A 190 6.38 -9.64 -8.07
C LEU A 190 7.55 -8.74 -8.45
N TYR A 191 8.77 -8.99 -7.97
CA TYR A 191 9.94 -8.23 -8.44
C TYR A 191 10.14 -8.35 -9.95
N GLN A 192 9.93 -9.54 -10.53
CA GLN A 192 9.99 -9.76 -11.98
C GLN A 192 8.94 -8.96 -12.76
N LEU A 193 7.82 -8.63 -12.15
CA LEU A 193 6.72 -7.89 -12.79
C LEU A 193 6.76 -6.39 -12.49
N SER A 194 7.41 -5.97 -11.40
CA SER A 194 7.37 -4.59 -10.94
C SER A 194 8.12 -3.65 -11.87
N ASP A 195 7.52 -2.52 -12.16
CA ASP A 195 8.16 -1.35 -12.78
C ASP A 195 8.63 -0.39 -11.69
N ILE A 196 7.88 -0.33 -10.57
CA ILE A 196 8.18 0.48 -9.40
C ILE A 196 8.15 -0.43 -8.17
N ALA A 197 9.25 -0.52 -7.44
CA ALA A 197 9.33 -1.26 -6.18
C ALA A 197 9.66 -0.31 -5.02
N LEU A 198 8.76 -0.25 -4.04
CA LEU A 198 8.83 0.64 -2.87
C LEU A 198 9.11 -0.21 -1.62
N LEU A 199 10.35 -0.63 -1.45
CA LEU A 199 10.75 -1.61 -0.45
C LEU A 199 11.10 -0.96 0.89
N THR A 200 10.96 -1.72 1.98
CA THR A 200 11.48 -1.36 3.30
C THR A 200 12.66 -2.28 3.61
N PHE A 201 13.81 -1.72 3.93
CA PHE A 201 15.04 -2.50 4.14
C PHE A 201 14.86 -3.57 5.22
N GLU A 202 14.18 -3.24 6.31
CA GLU A 202 13.92 -4.19 7.40
C GLU A 202 13.06 -5.38 6.95
N ASP A 203 12.13 -5.18 6.02
CA ASP A 203 11.35 -6.27 5.42
C ASP A 203 12.24 -7.18 4.56
N GLU A 204 13.14 -6.61 3.77
CA GLU A 204 14.09 -7.35 2.93
C GLU A 204 15.09 -8.12 3.78
N GLN A 205 15.64 -7.50 4.82
CA GLN A 205 16.50 -8.16 5.80
C GLN A 205 15.78 -9.34 6.45
N LEU A 206 14.54 -9.14 6.91
CA LEU A 206 13.77 -10.20 7.56
C LEU A 206 13.42 -11.34 6.60
N LEU A 207 13.05 -11.01 5.34
CA LEU A 207 12.60 -11.99 4.35
C LEU A 207 13.76 -12.69 3.63
N PHE A 208 14.77 -11.96 3.20
CA PHE A 208 15.86 -12.51 2.39
C PHE A 208 17.20 -12.64 3.15
N GLY A 209 17.36 -11.90 4.26
CA GLY A 209 18.57 -11.90 5.06
C GLY A 209 19.60 -10.89 4.56
N ASP A 210 19.18 -9.90 3.79
CA ASP A 210 20.06 -8.84 3.29
C ASP A 210 20.69 -8.07 4.46
N GLU A 211 22.02 -7.89 4.44
CA GLU A 211 22.74 -7.22 5.53
C GLU A 211 22.83 -5.70 5.38
N SER A 212 22.48 -5.18 4.20
CA SER A 212 22.50 -3.75 3.87
C SER A 212 21.57 -3.43 2.71
N THR A 213 21.22 -2.14 2.55
CA THR A 213 20.49 -1.66 1.37
C THR A 213 21.23 -1.96 0.08
N GLN A 214 22.58 -1.96 0.10
CA GLN A 214 23.40 -2.32 -1.04
C GLN A 214 23.27 -3.82 -1.39
N ALA A 215 23.22 -4.71 -0.38
CA ALA A 215 22.99 -6.14 -0.60
C ALA A 215 21.59 -6.39 -1.21
N THR A 216 20.58 -5.66 -0.73
CA THR A 216 19.23 -5.69 -1.32
C THR A 216 19.27 -5.25 -2.79
N LEU A 217 19.94 -4.13 -3.10
CA LEU A 217 20.09 -3.66 -4.47
C LEU A 217 20.75 -4.70 -5.36
N GLU A 218 21.88 -5.28 -4.92
CA GLU A 218 22.63 -6.29 -5.69
C GLU A 218 21.78 -7.53 -6.00
N ARG A 219 21.00 -8.02 -5.02
CA ARG A 219 20.07 -9.13 -5.23
C ARG A 219 18.95 -8.78 -6.23
N LEU A 220 18.49 -7.54 -6.24
CA LEU A 220 17.36 -7.11 -7.08
C LEU A 220 17.78 -6.66 -8.49
N ARG A 221 19.07 -6.45 -8.77
CA ARG A 221 19.55 -6.02 -10.10
C ARG A 221 19.14 -6.95 -11.24
N GLU A 222 18.99 -8.24 -10.97
CA GLU A 222 18.58 -9.22 -11.99
C GLU A 222 17.14 -9.04 -12.50
N PHE A 223 16.28 -8.34 -11.74
CA PHE A 223 14.85 -8.18 -12.08
C PHE A 223 14.57 -6.98 -13.00
N ASN A 224 15.55 -6.13 -13.28
CA ASN A 224 15.43 -4.95 -14.15
C ASN A 224 14.22 -4.06 -13.77
N ILE A 225 14.06 -3.78 -12.48
CA ILE A 225 13.02 -2.89 -11.94
C ILE A 225 13.39 -1.45 -12.32
N SER A 226 12.57 -0.77 -13.12
CA SER A 226 12.88 0.58 -13.65
C SER A 226 13.02 1.64 -12.55
N GLN A 227 12.31 1.47 -11.42
CA GLN A 227 12.40 2.34 -10.26
C GLN A 227 12.40 1.50 -8.99
N LEU A 228 13.54 1.45 -8.32
CA LEU A 228 13.70 0.77 -7.05
C LEU A 228 13.94 1.80 -5.95
N VAL A 229 13.09 1.79 -4.94
CA VAL A 229 13.24 2.63 -3.74
C VAL A 229 13.36 1.71 -2.52
N ILE A 230 14.49 1.79 -1.82
CA ILE A 230 14.73 1.02 -0.60
C ILE A 230 14.70 1.99 0.58
N LYS A 231 13.58 2.00 1.30
CA LYS A 231 13.35 2.83 2.48
C LYS A 231 14.14 2.29 3.68
N SER A 232 14.79 3.17 4.43
CA SER A 232 15.58 2.85 5.63
C SER A 232 15.21 3.79 6.79
N GLY A 233 13.94 3.82 7.12
CA GLY A 233 13.38 4.57 8.26
C GLY A 233 13.83 6.03 8.29
N ALA A 234 14.43 6.44 9.41
CA ALA A 234 14.87 7.82 9.63
C ALA A 234 16.16 8.21 8.87
N ASP A 235 16.84 7.27 8.25
CA ASP A 235 18.06 7.53 7.48
C ASP A 235 17.76 8.02 6.06
N GLY A 236 16.55 7.73 5.57
CA GLY A 236 16.13 8.11 4.23
C GLY A 236 15.82 6.91 3.33
N CYS A 237 16.11 7.01 2.05
CA CYS A 237 15.95 5.90 1.10
C CYS A 237 16.99 5.94 -0.01
N LEU A 238 17.32 4.77 -0.53
CA LEU A 238 18.08 4.62 -1.76
C LEU A 238 17.12 4.60 -2.93
N VAL A 239 17.29 5.52 -3.88
CA VAL A 239 16.53 5.57 -5.14
C VAL A 239 17.44 5.12 -6.26
N VAL A 240 17.01 4.11 -6.99
CA VAL A 240 17.73 3.53 -8.13
C VAL A 240 16.84 3.55 -9.36
N THR A 241 17.38 4.04 -10.44
CA THR A 241 16.77 4.06 -11.77
C THR A 241 17.81 3.61 -12.80
N ASP A 242 17.42 3.47 -14.06
CA ASP A 242 18.38 3.17 -15.14
C ASP A 242 19.48 4.25 -15.29
N GLU A 243 19.20 5.49 -14.85
CA GLU A 243 20.07 6.64 -15.04
C GLU A 243 20.90 6.99 -13.80
N ALA A 244 20.43 6.62 -12.60
CA ALA A 244 21.03 7.08 -11.35
C ALA A 244 20.79 6.12 -10.17
N GLU A 245 21.76 6.12 -9.27
CA GLU A 245 21.68 5.54 -7.92
C GLU A 245 21.96 6.67 -6.92
N GLN A 246 20.96 7.06 -6.15
CA GLN A 246 21.07 8.22 -5.25
C GLN A 246 20.43 7.95 -3.89
N TRP A 247 21.17 8.26 -2.82
CA TRP A 247 20.61 8.31 -1.47
C TRP A 247 19.87 9.63 -1.26
N VAL A 248 18.60 9.53 -0.85
CA VAL A 248 17.76 10.69 -0.51
C VAL A 248 17.53 10.68 1.00
N THR A 249 18.15 11.64 1.70
CA THR A 249 17.98 11.79 3.14
C THR A 249 16.62 12.37 3.50
N THR A 250 16.11 12.01 4.68
CA THR A 250 14.91 12.64 5.24
C THR A 250 15.27 13.68 6.29
N GLU A 251 14.36 14.62 6.53
CA GLU A 251 14.49 15.56 7.65
C GLU A 251 14.17 14.83 8.97
N LYS A 252 14.94 15.14 10.01
CA LYS A 252 14.68 14.58 11.33
C LYS A 252 13.39 15.12 11.90
N VAL A 253 12.48 14.21 12.23
CA VAL A 253 11.22 14.54 12.91
C VAL A 253 11.50 14.71 14.41
N PRO A 254 11.22 15.88 15.01
CA PRO A 254 11.57 16.12 16.41
C PRO A 254 10.72 15.31 17.39
N HIS A 255 9.47 15.02 17.05
CA HIS A 255 8.54 14.25 17.87
C HIS A 255 7.83 13.17 17.05
N VAL A 256 8.29 11.94 17.21
CA VAL A 256 7.60 10.78 16.66
C VAL A 256 6.55 10.32 17.66
N VAL A 257 5.27 10.35 17.25
CA VAL A 257 4.12 9.94 18.05
C VAL A 257 3.70 8.52 17.73
N ASP A 258 3.62 8.21 16.43
CA ASP A 258 3.14 6.92 15.96
C ASP A 258 3.69 6.63 14.55
N THR A 259 4.41 5.53 14.38
CA THR A 259 4.99 5.16 13.08
C THR A 259 4.05 4.37 12.19
N THR A 260 2.79 4.18 12.62
CA THR A 260 1.77 3.51 11.80
C THR A 260 1.58 4.26 10.48
N ALA A 261 1.52 3.54 9.38
CA ALA A 261 1.39 4.05 8.01
C ALA A 261 2.53 4.97 7.52
N ALA A 262 3.72 4.98 8.18
CA ALA A 262 4.87 5.71 7.67
C ALA A 262 5.26 5.26 6.25
N GLY A 263 5.34 3.94 6.02
CA GLY A 263 5.62 3.36 4.70
C GLY A 263 4.51 3.64 3.70
N ASP A 264 3.26 3.46 4.11
CA ASP A 264 2.08 3.65 3.24
C ASP A 264 1.98 5.10 2.76
N SER A 265 2.17 6.05 3.68
CA SER A 265 2.15 7.48 3.37
C SER A 265 3.36 7.89 2.52
N PHE A 266 4.55 7.33 2.77
CA PHE A 266 5.69 7.51 1.87
C PHE A 266 5.34 7.04 0.45
N ASN A 267 4.77 5.84 0.31
CA ASN A 267 4.40 5.28 -0.99
C ASN A 267 3.38 6.17 -1.71
N ALA A 268 2.40 6.69 -0.99
CA ALA A 268 1.41 7.64 -1.53
C ALA A 268 2.07 8.92 -2.05
N GLY A 269 2.93 9.56 -1.24
CA GLY A 269 3.66 10.76 -1.62
C GLY A 269 4.58 10.54 -2.80
N TYR A 270 5.29 9.40 -2.82
CA TYR A 270 6.18 9.01 -3.92
C TYR A 270 5.40 8.82 -5.23
N LEU A 271 4.39 7.96 -5.23
CA LEU A 271 3.62 7.64 -6.45
C LEU A 271 2.89 8.87 -6.99
N TYR A 272 2.27 9.67 -6.11
CA TYR A 272 1.62 10.91 -6.51
C TYR A 272 2.61 11.86 -7.20
N GLN A 273 3.71 12.20 -6.53
CA GLN A 273 4.67 13.17 -7.04
C GLN A 273 5.38 12.67 -8.31
N TRP A 274 5.70 11.38 -8.36
CA TRP A 274 6.28 10.80 -9.57
C TRP A 274 5.31 10.85 -10.77
N LEU A 275 4.05 10.55 -10.55
CA LEU A 275 3.04 10.63 -11.63
C LEU A 275 2.88 12.06 -12.17
N VAL A 276 3.06 13.07 -11.33
CA VAL A 276 2.98 14.49 -11.70
C VAL A 276 4.26 14.96 -12.41
N THR A 277 5.44 14.62 -11.88
CA THR A 277 6.72 15.23 -12.29
C THR A 277 7.62 14.32 -13.12
N ARG A 278 7.44 13.01 -13.04
CA ARG A 278 8.35 11.98 -13.57
C ARG A 278 9.78 12.06 -13.01
N ASP A 279 9.96 12.70 -11.87
CA ASP A 279 11.24 12.87 -11.17
C ASP A 279 11.23 12.01 -9.88
N CYS A 280 12.06 10.95 -9.88
CA CYS A 280 12.13 9.98 -8.78
C CYS A 280 12.70 10.59 -7.49
N ILE A 281 13.59 11.60 -7.60
CA ILE A 281 14.18 12.25 -6.44
C ILE A 281 13.19 13.22 -5.78
N LYS A 282 12.45 13.98 -6.58
CA LYS A 282 11.34 14.79 -6.05
C LYS A 282 10.27 13.90 -5.42
N ALA A 283 9.97 12.77 -6.05
CA ALA A 283 9.02 11.78 -5.54
C ALA A 283 9.45 11.23 -4.17
N ALA A 284 10.72 10.86 -4.01
CA ALA A 284 11.25 10.38 -2.73
C ALA A 284 11.18 11.46 -1.64
N ARG A 285 11.49 12.72 -1.96
CA ARG A 285 11.35 13.85 -1.03
C ARG A 285 9.89 14.07 -0.62
N ALA A 286 8.96 13.98 -1.57
CA ALA A 286 7.52 14.09 -1.28
C ALA A 286 7.05 12.96 -0.36
N GLY A 287 7.51 11.72 -0.60
CA GLY A 287 7.28 10.58 0.28
C GLY A 287 7.80 10.82 1.69
N HIS A 288 9.04 11.30 1.84
CA HIS A 288 9.61 11.65 3.15
C HIS A 288 8.83 12.77 3.85
N THR A 289 8.44 13.82 3.13
CA THR A 289 7.66 14.93 3.70
C THR A 289 6.32 14.44 4.24
N LEU A 290 5.61 13.62 3.47
CA LEU A 290 4.31 13.09 3.92
C LEU A 290 4.49 12.12 5.09
N ALA A 291 5.40 11.15 5.00
CA ALA A 291 5.66 10.20 6.07
C ALA A 291 6.11 10.91 7.36
N GLY A 292 7.03 11.87 7.24
CA GLY A 292 7.51 12.68 8.36
C GLY A 292 6.40 13.49 9.04
N THR A 293 5.39 13.92 8.28
CA THR A 293 4.20 14.57 8.84
C THR A 293 3.30 13.56 9.55
N VAL A 294 3.01 12.43 8.90
CA VAL A 294 2.09 11.41 9.43
C VAL A 294 2.55 10.87 10.77
N ILE A 295 3.84 10.57 10.92
CA ILE A 295 4.38 9.99 12.17
C ILE A 295 4.37 10.94 13.38
N GLN A 296 4.05 12.23 13.19
CA GLN A 296 3.85 13.19 14.27
C GLN A 296 2.45 13.15 14.88
N HIS A 297 1.56 12.31 14.33
CA HIS A 297 0.18 12.19 14.77
C HIS A 297 -0.13 10.76 15.19
N LYS A 298 -1.20 10.57 15.95
CA LYS A 298 -1.64 9.25 16.41
C LYS A 298 -2.49 8.57 15.33
N GLY A 299 -2.18 7.31 15.06
CA GLY A 299 -2.94 6.46 14.10
C GLY A 299 -2.42 6.56 12.68
N ALA A 300 -3.02 5.75 11.79
CA ALA A 300 -2.60 5.62 10.40
C ALA A 300 -3.04 6.80 9.52
N VAL A 301 -4.15 7.46 9.88
CA VAL A 301 -4.77 8.53 9.09
C VAL A 301 -4.84 9.79 9.93
N ILE A 302 -4.15 10.84 9.49
CA ILE A 302 -4.13 12.15 10.15
C ILE A 302 -5.30 13.01 9.66
N ASP A 303 -5.66 14.07 10.40
CA ASP A 303 -6.65 15.03 9.91
C ASP A 303 -6.18 15.70 8.62
N PHE A 304 -7.11 15.96 7.69
CA PHE A 304 -6.80 16.58 6.40
C PHE A 304 -6.10 17.94 6.55
N GLN A 305 -6.43 18.72 7.58
CA GLN A 305 -5.78 20.01 7.87
C GLN A 305 -4.29 19.92 8.21
N HIS A 306 -3.81 18.73 8.58
CA HIS A 306 -2.40 18.45 8.88
C HIS A 306 -1.62 17.93 7.67
N MET A 307 -2.28 17.76 6.53
CA MET A 307 -1.58 17.33 5.30
C MET A 307 -0.51 18.36 4.91
N PRO A 308 0.72 17.93 4.61
CA PRO A 308 1.76 18.84 4.18
C PRO A 308 1.48 19.36 2.78
N LEU A 309 1.98 20.56 2.48
CA LEU A 309 2.00 21.07 1.10
C LEU A 309 3.17 20.41 0.36
N ILE A 310 2.84 19.64 -0.66
CA ILE A 310 3.81 19.05 -1.57
C ILE A 310 3.74 19.84 -2.88
N SER A 311 4.77 20.65 -3.12
CA SER A 311 4.88 21.47 -4.33
C SER A 311 5.28 20.62 -5.54
N ASN A 312 4.71 20.92 -6.68
CA ASN A 312 5.06 20.30 -7.98
C ASN A 312 6.46 20.69 -8.48
#